data_6440cf646a463c3c53ec14978ca8c57e
#
_entry.id   6440cf646a463c3c53ec14978ca8c57e
#
_cell.length_a   1.000
_cell.length_b   1.000
_cell.length_c   1.000
_cell.angle_alpha   90.00
_cell.angle_beta   90.00
_cell.angle_gamma   90.00
#
_symmetry.space_group_name_H-M   'P 1'
#
loop_
_entity.id
_entity.type
_entity.pdbx_description
1 polymer ?
#
loop_
_entity_poly.entity_id
_entity_poly.type
_entity_poly.pdbx_seq_one_letter_code
_entity_poly.pdbx_strand_id
1 'polypeptide(L)'
;VLSDVQRARIDAMLDRAREGTTPGLMFRATLKDEPVKPSKLHEGKLRIFQASSLESTFLMRKYFLYAGAVLCSNFRESEIAVGMNPHGPQWDELHEHLFASGWNIFCGDYSNFDQNMSSGFLRAAWCLIIGYSDQEVAIKEALAADVSNPLTDFFGDVIRLSGTNPSGHSMTVILNGVVNSLYLRYAFAYIFPDRDDFNDVVVVITYGDDNVVAVHPSIAQHFNQRTVAAALATICVKYTDANKSSVVPEFTPEEDWTFLKRSWSKCEFHGEECYLAPLEMDSIAKMLLIGENSAAQFERHVNLLRASLLEMFHWGEEAYNTHLTRIHELAQWLLASDQDHLRTL
;
A
#
# COMPACT_ATOMS: atom_id res chain seq x y z
N VAL A 1 -5.39 -27.04 6.23
CA VAL A 1 -4.64 -27.82 7.24
C VAL A 1 -3.23 -28.05 6.70
N LEU A 2 -2.18 -27.76 7.51
CA LEU A 2 -0.80 -28.01 7.11
C LEU A 2 -0.51 -29.52 7.04
N SER A 3 0.23 -29.95 6.01
CA SER A 3 0.73 -31.33 5.92
C SER A 3 1.84 -31.59 6.95
N ASP A 4 2.14 -32.84 7.25
CA ASP A 4 3.20 -33.20 8.20
C ASP A 4 4.58 -32.71 7.72
N VAL A 5 4.82 -32.72 6.42
CA VAL A 5 6.07 -32.17 5.82
C VAL A 5 6.18 -30.68 6.06
N GLN A 6 5.08 -29.92 5.91
CA GLN A 6 5.08 -28.48 6.16
C GLN A 6 5.27 -28.17 7.64
N ARG A 7 4.65 -28.95 8.55
CA ARG A 7 4.86 -28.81 10.00
C ARG A 7 6.34 -29.05 10.36
N ALA A 8 6.91 -30.14 9.88
CA ALA A 8 8.32 -30.45 10.16
C ALA A 8 9.28 -29.36 9.66
N ARG A 9 8.99 -28.75 8.49
CA ARG A 9 9.76 -27.61 7.98
C ARG A 9 9.64 -26.37 8.88
N ILE A 10 8.41 -26.04 9.32
CA ILE A 10 8.16 -24.93 10.22
C ILE A 10 8.89 -25.13 11.55
N ASP A 11 8.84 -26.34 12.12
CA ASP A 11 9.51 -26.66 13.38
C ASP A 11 11.04 -26.51 13.23
N ALA A 12 11.63 -27.02 12.16
CA ALA A 12 13.05 -26.85 11.86
C ALA A 12 13.46 -25.36 11.66
N MET A 13 12.60 -24.53 11.09
CA MET A 13 12.81 -23.09 10.96
C MET A 13 12.77 -22.39 12.34
N LEU A 14 11.83 -22.80 13.19
CA LEU A 14 11.71 -22.27 14.55
C LEU A 14 12.90 -22.67 15.44
N ASP A 15 13.39 -23.90 15.32
CA ASP A 15 14.55 -24.37 16.09
C ASP A 15 15.78 -23.55 15.73
N ARG A 16 16.05 -23.29 14.44
CA ARG A 16 17.11 -22.39 14.02
C ARG A 16 16.96 -20.98 14.61
N ALA A 17 15.75 -20.43 14.57
CA ALA A 17 15.48 -19.11 15.15
C ALA A 17 15.73 -19.06 16.66
N ARG A 18 15.36 -20.11 17.40
CA ARG A 18 15.64 -20.25 18.86
C ARG A 18 17.13 -20.35 19.17
N GLU A 19 17.88 -20.96 18.29
CA GLU A 19 19.35 -21.07 18.38
C GLU A 19 20.08 -19.78 17.97
N GLY A 20 19.35 -18.71 17.65
CA GLY A 20 19.91 -17.43 17.23
C GLY A 20 20.46 -17.43 15.79
N THR A 21 20.07 -18.41 14.99
CA THR A 21 20.39 -18.47 13.55
C THR A 21 19.18 -18.09 12.71
N THR A 22 19.42 -17.72 11.44
CA THR A 22 18.31 -17.32 10.56
C THR A 22 17.42 -18.52 10.21
N PRO A 23 16.08 -18.37 10.22
CA PRO A 23 15.14 -19.42 9.87
C PRO A 23 15.34 -19.98 8.44
N GLY A 24 15.88 -19.18 7.53
CA GLY A 24 16.07 -19.54 6.14
C GLY A 24 14.79 -19.33 5.34
N LEU A 25 14.13 -18.19 5.53
CA LEU A 25 12.99 -17.81 4.70
C LEU A 25 13.44 -17.66 3.24
N MET A 26 12.72 -18.32 2.33
CA MET A 26 12.99 -18.23 0.91
C MET A 26 11.81 -17.59 0.19
N PHE A 27 12.14 -16.68 -0.70
CA PHE A 27 11.21 -15.99 -1.58
C PHE A 27 11.43 -16.45 -3.02
N ARG A 28 10.39 -16.30 -3.84
CA ARG A 28 10.48 -16.58 -5.28
C ARG A 28 10.16 -15.32 -6.07
N ALA A 29 11.07 -14.93 -6.95
CA ALA A 29 10.78 -13.87 -7.91
C ALA A 29 9.73 -14.33 -8.91
N THR A 30 8.64 -13.57 -9.01
CA THR A 30 7.49 -13.87 -9.86
C THR A 30 7.11 -12.61 -10.61
N LEU A 31 6.86 -12.73 -11.91
CA LEU A 31 6.31 -11.61 -12.69
C LEU A 31 4.91 -11.27 -12.18
N LYS A 32 4.66 -9.99 -12.02
CA LYS A 32 3.35 -9.49 -11.61
C LYS A 32 2.39 -9.58 -12.80
N ASP A 33 1.29 -10.31 -12.62
CA ASP A 33 0.23 -10.40 -13.61
C ASP A 33 -0.61 -9.12 -13.57
N GLU A 34 -0.21 -8.15 -14.38
CA GLU A 34 -0.86 -6.85 -14.48
C GLU A 34 -0.76 -6.29 -15.91
N PRO A 35 -1.73 -5.46 -16.33
CA PRO A 35 -1.66 -4.80 -17.63
C PRO A 35 -0.46 -3.86 -17.70
N VAL A 36 0.34 -4.02 -18.73
CA VAL A 36 1.55 -3.22 -18.97
C VAL A 36 1.38 -2.39 -20.24
N LYS A 37 1.71 -1.10 -20.18
CA LYS A 37 1.73 -0.25 -21.38
C LYS A 37 2.74 -0.80 -22.39
N PRO A 38 2.43 -0.83 -23.72
CA PRO A 38 3.35 -1.36 -24.73
C PRO A 38 4.76 -0.76 -24.68
N SER A 39 4.88 0.54 -24.38
CA SER A 39 6.18 1.19 -24.22
C SER A 39 7.04 0.56 -23.12
N LYS A 40 6.45 0.24 -21.97
CA LYS A 40 7.15 -0.43 -20.85
C LYS A 40 7.56 -1.86 -21.21
N LEU A 41 6.73 -2.55 -22.00
CA LEU A 41 7.05 -3.91 -22.47
C LEU A 41 8.28 -3.88 -23.40
N HIS A 42 8.34 -2.94 -24.33
CA HIS A 42 9.51 -2.76 -25.21
C HIS A 42 10.79 -2.39 -24.47
N GLU A 43 10.65 -1.66 -23.36
CA GLU A 43 11.78 -1.29 -22.50
C GLU A 43 12.19 -2.40 -21.50
N GLY A 44 11.48 -3.53 -21.48
CA GLY A 44 11.69 -4.61 -20.52
C GLY A 44 11.34 -4.21 -19.07
N LYS A 45 10.58 -3.15 -18.87
CA LYS A 45 10.17 -2.65 -17.54
C LYS A 45 8.95 -3.41 -16.99
N LEU A 46 9.17 -4.66 -16.64
CA LEU A 46 8.18 -5.50 -15.99
C LEU A 46 8.35 -5.45 -14.48
N ARG A 47 7.22 -5.54 -13.75
CA ARG A 47 7.25 -5.58 -12.30
C ARG A 47 7.40 -7.02 -11.83
N ILE A 48 8.31 -7.22 -10.88
CA ILE A 48 8.55 -8.49 -10.22
C ILE A 48 8.14 -8.31 -8.75
N PHE A 49 7.46 -9.29 -8.20
CA PHE A 49 7.24 -9.39 -6.77
C PHE A 49 7.92 -10.67 -6.23
N GLN A 50 8.23 -10.66 -4.96
CA GLN A 50 8.91 -11.78 -4.28
C GLN A 50 7.88 -12.53 -3.43
N ALA A 51 7.36 -13.63 -3.95
CA ALA A 51 6.37 -14.45 -3.26
C ALA A 51 6.98 -15.22 -2.09
N SER A 52 6.33 -15.19 -0.93
CA SER A 52 6.70 -16.01 0.23
C SER A 52 6.26 -17.46 0.05
N SER A 53 7.03 -18.40 0.65
CA SER A 53 6.54 -19.77 0.85
C SER A 53 5.37 -19.79 1.85
N LEU A 54 4.61 -20.89 1.86
CA LEU A 54 3.52 -21.08 2.82
C LEU A 54 4.05 -21.09 4.26
N GLU A 55 5.19 -21.74 4.49
CA GLU A 55 5.85 -21.81 5.79
C GLU A 55 6.28 -20.41 6.27
N SER A 56 6.89 -19.62 5.39
CA SER A 56 7.25 -18.23 5.67
C SER A 56 6.03 -17.37 6.00
N THR A 57 4.96 -17.49 5.20
CA THR A 57 3.69 -16.78 5.44
C THR A 57 3.09 -17.16 6.79
N PHE A 58 3.10 -18.46 7.13
CA PHE A 58 2.60 -18.93 8.41
C PHE A 58 3.39 -18.35 9.59
N LEU A 59 4.73 -18.39 9.54
CA LEU A 59 5.59 -17.85 10.58
C LEU A 59 5.42 -16.33 10.74
N MET A 60 5.45 -15.59 9.63
CA MET A 60 5.24 -14.14 9.66
C MET A 60 3.89 -13.77 10.28
N ARG A 61 2.81 -14.46 9.93
CA ARG A 61 1.49 -14.23 10.52
C ARG A 61 1.45 -14.61 12.01
N LYS A 62 2.05 -15.75 12.38
CA LYS A 62 2.06 -16.21 13.77
C LYS A 62 2.72 -15.19 14.70
N TYR A 63 3.82 -14.59 14.29
CA TYR A 63 4.64 -13.74 15.14
C TYR A 63 4.36 -12.24 15.02
N PHE A 64 3.81 -11.79 13.88
CA PHE A 64 3.63 -10.36 13.62
C PHE A 64 2.18 -9.93 13.39
N LEU A 65 1.21 -10.86 13.27
CA LEU A 65 -0.18 -10.49 12.99
C LEU A 65 -0.77 -9.58 14.09
N TYR A 66 -0.41 -9.82 15.35
CA TYR A 66 -0.87 -8.98 16.47
C TYR A 66 -0.38 -7.54 16.32
N ALA A 67 0.92 -7.34 16.12
CA ALA A 67 1.48 -6.00 15.89
C ALA A 67 0.86 -5.32 14.66
N GLY A 68 0.69 -6.09 13.57
CA GLY A 68 0.01 -5.59 12.38
C GLY A 68 -1.44 -5.17 12.65
N ALA A 69 -2.19 -5.96 13.41
CA ALA A 69 -3.57 -5.62 13.77
C ALA A 69 -3.64 -4.34 14.62
N VAL A 70 -2.74 -4.19 15.59
CA VAL A 70 -2.67 -2.97 16.42
C VAL A 70 -2.35 -1.75 15.57
N LEU A 71 -1.34 -1.83 14.70
CA LEU A 71 -0.95 -0.73 13.81
C LEU A 71 -2.08 -0.33 12.85
N CYS A 72 -2.85 -1.30 12.34
CA CYS A 72 -3.94 -1.04 11.41
C CYS A 72 -5.27 -0.63 12.11
N SER A 73 -5.36 -0.72 13.44
CA SER A 73 -6.62 -0.45 14.16
C SER A 73 -6.92 1.03 14.33
N ASN A 74 -5.91 1.88 14.33
CA ASN A 74 -6.06 3.33 14.53
C ASN A 74 -4.99 4.10 13.76
N PHE A 75 -5.33 4.54 12.58
CA PHE A 75 -4.41 5.29 11.71
C PHE A 75 -4.01 6.66 12.27
N ARG A 76 -4.84 7.28 13.12
CA ARG A 76 -4.53 8.58 13.74
C ARG A 76 -3.32 8.49 14.70
N GLU A 77 -3.13 7.32 15.34
CA GLU A 77 -2.03 7.09 16.26
C GLU A 77 -0.83 6.43 15.60
N SER A 78 -1.09 5.49 14.69
CA SER A 78 -0.05 4.69 14.03
C SER A 78 0.49 5.29 12.75
N GLU A 79 -0.21 6.25 12.17
CA GLU A 79 0.03 6.80 10.81
C GLU A 79 -0.19 5.76 9.68
N ILE A 80 -0.65 4.55 10.00
CA ILE A 80 -0.79 3.44 9.06
C ILE A 80 -2.27 3.25 8.67
N ALA A 81 -2.64 3.67 7.46
CA ALA A 81 -4.00 3.57 6.96
C ALA A 81 -4.38 2.20 6.35
N VAL A 82 -3.52 1.18 6.54
CA VAL A 82 -3.77 -0.17 6.01
C VAL A 82 -4.99 -0.78 6.67
N GLY A 83 -5.95 -1.23 5.85
CA GLY A 83 -7.22 -1.79 6.33
C GLY A 83 -8.33 -0.77 6.51
N MET A 84 -8.07 0.51 6.28
CA MET A 84 -9.10 1.55 6.27
C MET A 84 -10.14 1.29 5.17
N ASN A 85 -11.41 1.48 5.50
CA ASN A 85 -12.51 1.33 4.55
C ASN A 85 -12.87 2.67 3.89
N PRO A 86 -12.52 2.89 2.61
CA PRO A 86 -12.85 4.14 1.92
C PRO A 86 -14.34 4.28 1.57
N HIS A 87 -15.13 3.20 1.69
CA HIS A 87 -16.58 3.22 1.45
C HIS A 87 -17.40 3.49 2.72
N GLY A 88 -16.75 3.84 3.82
CA GLY A 88 -17.38 4.13 5.09
C GLY A 88 -16.90 5.46 5.69
N PRO A 89 -17.25 5.76 6.94
CA PRO A 89 -16.93 7.04 7.57
C PRO A 89 -15.43 7.27 7.77
N GLN A 90 -14.60 6.23 7.67
CA GLN A 90 -13.15 6.37 7.89
C GLN A 90 -12.45 7.28 6.88
N TRP A 91 -13.03 7.45 5.67
CA TRP A 91 -12.48 8.39 4.69
C TRP A 91 -12.75 9.84 5.09
N ASP A 92 -13.90 10.09 5.66
CA ASP A 92 -14.27 11.37 6.23
C ASP A 92 -13.45 11.70 7.49
N GLU A 93 -13.27 10.72 8.37
CA GLU A 93 -12.36 10.81 9.53
C GLU A 93 -10.91 11.11 9.11
N LEU A 94 -10.46 10.55 7.98
CA LEU A 94 -9.14 10.83 7.41
C LEU A 94 -9.06 12.25 6.91
N HIS A 95 -10.11 12.76 6.25
CA HIS A 95 -10.20 14.16 5.82
C HIS A 95 -10.10 15.09 7.03
N GLU A 96 -10.90 14.86 8.06
CA GLU A 96 -10.85 15.65 9.28
C GLU A 96 -9.44 15.67 9.90
N HIS A 97 -8.79 14.50 9.99
CA HIS A 97 -7.48 14.37 10.59
C HIS A 97 -6.39 15.15 9.83
N LEU A 98 -6.44 15.16 8.51
CA LEU A 98 -5.43 15.79 7.66
C LEU A 98 -5.69 17.28 7.40
N PHE A 99 -6.95 17.66 7.20
CA PHE A 99 -7.28 18.95 6.59
C PHE A 99 -8.00 19.93 7.50
N ALA A 100 -8.61 19.48 8.62
CA ALA A 100 -9.39 20.37 9.51
C ALA A 100 -8.59 21.55 10.07
N SER A 101 -7.27 21.40 10.22
CA SER A 101 -6.38 22.45 10.72
C SER A 101 -6.02 23.52 9.68
N GLY A 102 -6.39 23.35 8.40
CA GLY A 102 -6.01 24.24 7.32
C GLY A 102 -4.50 24.29 7.06
N TRP A 103 -3.78 23.20 7.37
CA TRP A 103 -2.34 23.08 7.15
C TRP A 103 -2.00 22.88 5.68
N ASN A 104 -0.74 23.11 5.34
CA ASN A 104 -0.27 22.91 3.98
C ASN A 104 -0.08 21.42 3.68
N ILE A 105 -0.59 20.93 2.56
CA ILE A 105 -0.62 19.52 2.23
C ILE A 105 0.34 19.19 1.08
N PHE A 106 1.03 18.07 1.18
CA PHE A 106 1.63 17.42 0.02
C PHE A 106 1.35 15.93 -0.01
N CYS A 107 1.17 15.41 -1.23
CA CYS A 107 0.94 13.99 -1.51
C CYS A 107 2.17 13.42 -2.21
N GLY A 108 2.81 12.43 -1.59
CA GLY A 108 4.10 11.93 -2.05
C GLY A 108 4.06 10.52 -2.59
N ASP A 109 5.02 10.23 -3.47
CA ASP A 109 5.29 8.90 -4.03
C ASP A 109 6.80 8.66 -4.04
N TYR A 110 7.20 7.41 -4.11
CA TYR A 110 8.61 7.01 -4.19
C TYR A 110 8.90 6.25 -5.47
N SER A 111 10.14 6.32 -5.91
CA SER A 111 10.62 5.49 -7.01
C SER A 111 11.30 4.25 -6.48
N ASN A 112 10.78 3.06 -6.85
CA ASN A 112 11.32 1.75 -6.46
C ASN A 112 11.48 1.58 -4.94
N PHE A 113 10.45 1.95 -4.17
CA PHE A 113 10.47 1.99 -2.71
C PHE A 113 10.96 0.68 -2.10
N ASP A 114 10.33 -0.46 -2.43
CA ASP A 114 10.66 -1.79 -1.92
C ASP A 114 12.09 -2.22 -2.25
N GLN A 115 12.65 -1.74 -3.37
CA GLN A 115 13.94 -2.21 -3.88
C GLN A 115 15.13 -1.40 -3.33
N ASN A 116 14.89 -0.16 -2.90
CA ASN A 116 15.93 0.78 -2.49
C ASN A 116 15.81 1.19 -1.02
N MET A 117 15.32 0.27 -0.17
CA MET A 117 15.24 0.54 1.25
C MET A 117 16.60 0.44 1.93
N SER A 118 16.96 1.46 2.69
CA SER A 118 18.14 1.38 3.55
C SER A 118 17.96 0.30 4.61
N SER A 119 18.94 -0.60 4.75
CA SER A 119 18.93 -1.64 5.78
C SER A 119 18.87 -1.07 7.21
N GLY A 120 19.34 0.16 7.42
CA GLY A 120 19.21 0.87 8.69
C GLY A 120 17.75 1.20 9.02
N PHE A 121 17.00 1.73 8.06
CA PHE A 121 15.56 2.03 8.22
C PHE A 121 14.71 0.77 8.34
N LEU A 122 15.01 -0.29 7.58
CA LEU A 122 14.35 -1.59 7.75
C LEU A 122 14.52 -2.12 9.16
N ARG A 123 15.75 -2.08 9.71
CA ARG A 123 16.03 -2.52 11.06
C ARG A 123 15.29 -1.68 12.09
N ALA A 124 15.29 -0.36 11.96
CA ALA A 124 14.55 0.53 12.85
C ALA A 124 13.05 0.24 12.83
N ALA A 125 12.47 0.05 11.65
CA ALA A 125 11.05 -0.30 11.49
C ALA A 125 10.72 -1.65 12.15
N TRP A 126 11.56 -2.67 11.97
CA TRP A 126 11.38 -3.95 12.65
C TRP A 126 11.50 -3.84 14.17
N CYS A 127 12.45 -3.05 14.69
CA CYS A 127 12.54 -2.80 16.14
C CYS A 127 11.24 -2.22 16.70
N LEU A 128 10.63 -1.25 16.00
CA LEU A 128 9.34 -0.68 16.39
C LEU A 128 8.23 -1.74 16.37
N ILE A 129 8.13 -2.53 15.30
CA ILE A 129 7.10 -3.58 15.15
C ILE A 129 7.28 -4.70 16.21
N ILE A 130 8.50 -5.11 16.47
CA ILE A 130 8.83 -6.15 17.49
C ILE A 130 8.46 -5.66 18.88
N GLY A 131 8.66 -4.37 19.17
CA GLY A 131 8.36 -3.76 20.47
C GLY A 131 6.90 -3.82 20.92
N TYR A 132 5.95 -4.16 20.02
CA TYR A 132 4.55 -4.34 20.41
C TYR A 132 4.29 -5.59 21.29
N SER A 133 5.26 -6.48 21.46
CA SER A 133 5.11 -7.66 22.32
C SER A 133 6.46 -8.22 22.72
N ASP A 134 6.66 -8.44 24.02
CA ASP A 134 7.89 -8.99 24.60
C ASP A 134 8.03 -10.53 24.40
N GLN A 135 7.02 -11.17 23.82
CA GLN A 135 7.05 -12.61 23.65
C GLN A 135 7.93 -13.02 22.45
N GLU A 136 8.78 -14.02 22.68
CA GLU A 136 9.60 -14.67 21.64
C GLU A 136 10.39 -13.68 20.76
N VAL A 137 10.95 -12.64 21.37
CA VAL A 137 11.68 -11.54 20.69
C VAL A 137 12.78 -12.11 19.78
N ALA A 138 13.58 -13.07 20.26
CA ALA A 138 14.66 -13.67 19.47
C ALA A 138 14.18 -14.31 18.16
N ILE A 139 13.00 -14.97 18.17
CA ILE A 139 12.40 -15.54 16.96
C ILE A 139 11.96 -14.42 16.00
N LYS A 140 11.33 -13.36 16.52
CA LYS A 140 10.92 -12.21 15.71
C LYS A 140 12.10 -11.50 15.07
N GLU A 141 13.19 -11.31 15.81
CA GLU A 141 14.44 -10.73 15.30
C GLU A 141 15.06 -11.59 14.19
N ALA A 142 15.09 -12.92 14.38
CA ALA A 142 15.59 -13.84 13.37
C ALA A 142 14.75 -13.82 12.09
N LEU A 143 13.41 -13.79 12.20
CA LEU A 143 12.50 -13.64 11.08
C LEU A 143 12.67 -12.29 10.36
N ALA A 144 12.78 -11.20 11.12
CA ALA A 144 13.00 -9.85 10.61
C ALA A 144 14.34 -9.74 9.85
N ALA A 145 15.40 -10.39 10.36
CA ALA A 145 16.70 -10.44 9.72
C ALA A 145 16.66 -11.13 8.36
N ASP A 146 15.94 -12.25 8.25
CA ASP A 146 15.76 -12.95 6.97
C ASP A 146 14.94 -12.13 5.97
N VAL A 147 13.87 -11.48 6.41
CA VAL A 147 13.06 -10.60 5.54
C VAL A 147 13.88 -9.40 5.05
N SER A 148 14.74 -8.84 5.89
CA SER A 148 15.59 -7.69 5.53
C SER A 148 16.77 -8.06 4.62
N ASN A 149 17.11 -9.35 4.54
CA ASN A 149 18.18 -9.88 3.69
C ASN A 149 17.69 -11.14 2.94
N PRO A 150 16.65 -11.02 2.13
CA PRO A 150 15.93 -12.17 1.60
C PRO A 150 16.78 -13.03 0.68
N LEU A 151 16.68 -14.36 0.89
CA LEU A 151 17.10 -15.34 -0.10
C LEU A 151 15.99 -15.46 -1.14
N THR A 152 16.31 -15.16 -2.38
CA THR A 152 15.34 -15.16 -3.47
C THR A 152 15.76 -16.13 -4.57
N ASP A 153 14.87 -17.07 -4.88
CA ASP A 153 14.93 -17.87 -6.11
C ASP A 153 14.54 -16.95 -7.28
N PHE A 154 15.53 -16.57 -8.07
CA PHE A 154 15.38 -15.70 -9.23
C PHE A 154 15.47 -16.54 -10.50
N PHE A 155 14.35 -17.19 -10.85
CA PHE A 155 14.23 -18.06 -12.03
C PHE A 155 15.24 -19.21 -12.08
N GLY A 156 15.57 -19.80 -10.91
CA GLY A 156 16.51 -20.92 -10.76
C GLY A 156 17.83 -20.55 -10.11
N ASP A 157 18.20 -19.28 -10.07
CA ASP A 157 19.37 -18.78 -9.35
C ASP A 157 18.97 -18.30 -7.97
N VAL A 158 19.61 -18.79 -6.92
CA VAL A 158 19.37 -18.33 -5.54
C VAL A 158 20.32 -17.20 -5.22
N ILE A 159 19.76 -16.01 -5.01
CA ILE A 159 20.53 -14.79 -4.69
C ILE A 159 20.11 -14.26 -3.31
N ARG A 160 21.05 -13.67 -2.60
CA ARG A 160 20.78 -12.90 -1.38
C ARG A 160 20.72 -11.42 -1.74
N LEU A 161 19.60 -10.80 -1.41
CA LEU A 161 19.41 -9.35 -1.58
C LEU A 161 19.67 -8.65 -0.24
N SER A 162 19.96 -7.36 -0.28
CA SER A 162 20.13 -6.52 0.90
C SER A 162 19.59 -5.14 0.60
N GLY A 163 18.97 -4.50 1.59
CA GLY A 163 18.36 -3.19 1.39
C GLY A 163 17.10 -3.23 0.52
N THR A 164 16.33 -4.30 0.62
CA THR A 164 15.06 -4.48 -0.08
C THR A 164 14.03 -5.10 0.87
N ASN A 165 12.77 -4.75 0.68
CA ASN A 165 11.64 -5.39 1.34
C ASN A 165 10.93 -6.33 0.36
N PRO A 166 10.90 -7.66 0.59
CA PRO A 166 10.18 -8.58 -0.29
C PRO A 166 8.69 -8.22 -0.32
N SER A 167 8.17 -7.92 -1.50
CA SER A 167 6.79 -7.41 -1.63
C SER A 167 5.68 -8.45 -1.40
N GLY A 168 6.01 -9.71 -1.13
CA GLY A 168 5.05 -10.81 -1.00
C GLY A 168 4.94 -11.45 0.39
N HIS A 169 5.36 -10.80 1.48
CA HIS A 169 5.09 -11.29 2.84
C HIS A 169 3.97 -10.50 3.52
N SER A 170 3.38 -11.07 4.58
CA SER A 170 2.17 -10.52 5.20
C SER A 170 2.33 -9.15 5.88
N MET A 171 3.54 -8.71 6.12
CA MET A 171 3.84 -7.42 6.77
C MET A 171 4.37 -6.36 5.79
N THR A 172 4.45 -6.66 4.49
CA THR A 172 5.10 -5.78 3.50
C THR A 172 4.56 -4.36 3.54
N VAL A 173 3.25 -4.18 3.40
CA VAL A 173 2.63 -2.86 3.33
C VAL A 173 2.73 -2.10 4.65
N ILE A 174 2.65 -2.79 5.79
CA ILE A 174 2.79 -2.20 7.12
C ILE A 174 4.23 -1.76 7.34
N LEU A 175 5.20 -2.64 7.05
CA LEU A 175 6.62 -2.32 7.15
C LEU A 175 7.01 -1.13 6.27
N ASN A 176 6.49 -1.11 5.03
CA ASN A 176 6.66 0.02 4.13
C ASN A 176 6.11 1.31 4.73
N GLY A 177 4.90 1.30 5.30
CA GLY A 177 4.32 2.47 5.96
C GLY A 177 5.15 2.98 7.12
N VAL A 178 5.67 2.08 7.96
CA VAL A 178 6.57 2.46 9.07
C VAL A 178 7.87 3.07 8.53
N VAL A 179 8.49 2.49 7.49
CA VAL A 179 9.70 3.05 6.87
C VAL A 179 9.41 4.41 6.22
N ASN A 180 8.25 4.57 5.58
CA ASN A 180 7.80 5.83 5.00
C ASN A 180 7.71 6.94 6.06
N SER A 181 7.05 6.66 7.18
CA SER A 181 6.98 7.55 8.33
C SER A 181 8.39 7.90 8.89
N LEU A 182 9.28 6.92 8.99
CA LEU A 182 10.66 7.14 9.42
C LEU A 182 11.46 8.00 8.43
N TYR A 183 11.24 7.88 7.12
CA TYR A 183 11.87 8.74 6.13
C TYR A 183 11.45 10.20 6.28
N LEU A 184 10.19 10.48 6.57
CA LEU A 184 9.70 11.83 6.80
C LEU A 184 10.30 12.43 8.08
N ARG A 185 10.44 11.64 9.14
CA ARG A 185 11.13 12.04 10.39
C ARG A 185 12.63 12.26 10.18
N TYR A 186 13.27 11.44 9.35
CA TYR A 186 14.65 11.69 8.95
C TYR A 186 14.79 13.02 8.22
N ALA A 187 13.91 13.29 7.25
CA ALA A 187 13.93 14.57 6.53
C ALA A 187 13.72 15.76 7.48
N PHE A 188 12.83 15.63 8.47
CA PHE A 188 12.60 16.65 9.48
C PHE A 188 13.86 16.89 10.34
N ALA A 189 14.45 15.83 10.88
CA ALA A 189 15.67 15.92 11.68
C ALA A 189 16.88 16.46 10.88
N TYR A 190 16.94 16.14 9.58
CA TYR A 190 17.97 16.68 8.69
C TYR A 190 17.81 18.19 8.47
N ILE A 191 16.56 18.65 8.28
CA ILE A 191 16.23 20.08 8.04
C ILE A 191 16.30 20.88 9.34
N PHE A 192 15.87 20.29 10.44
CA PHE A 192 15.78 20.93 11.76
C PHE A 192 16.54 20.12 12.83
N PRO A 193 17.87 20.13 12.84
CA PRO A 193 18.66 19.26 13.73
C PRO A 193 18.47 19.51 15.22
N ASP A 194 17.98 20.70 15.60
CA ASP A 194 17.77 21.10 17.00
C ASP A 194 16.29 21.02 17.44
N ARG A 195 15.40 20.38 16.64
CA ARG A 195 13.97 20.24 16.95
C ARG A 195 13.59 18.77 17.14
N ASP A 196 12.67 18.52 18.08
CA ASP A 196 12.11 17.20 18.41
C ASP A 196 10.56 17.17 18.40
N ASP A 197 9.94 18.27 17.94
CA ASP A 197 8.50 18.50 17.94
C ASP A 197 7.81 18.09 16.61
N PHE A 198 8.32 17.08 15.94
CA PHE A 198 7.76 16.59 14.66
C PHE A 198 6.24 16.40 14.71
N ASN A 199 5.75 15.68 15.74
CA ASN A 199 4.33 15.34 15.86
C ASN A 199 3.42 16.54 16.17
N ASP A 200 3.98 17.67 16.63
CA ASP A 200 3.21 18.88 16.92
C ASP A 200 3.02 19.76 15.67
N VAL A 201 3.85 19.56 14.65
CA VAL A 201 3.90 20.42 13.47
C VAL A 201 3.76 19.68 12.13
N VAL A 202 3.71 18.34 12.16
CA VAL A 202 3.53 17.49 10.98
C VAL A 202 2.55 16.36 11.30
N VAL A 203 1.55 16.17 10.45
CA VAL A 203 0.66 15.00 10.47
C VAL A 203 0.96 14.16 9.25
N VAL A 204 1.14 12.86 9.45
CA VAL A 204 1.50 11.91 8.39
C VAL A 204 0.48 10.80 8.35
N ILE A 205 0.07 10.42 7.15
CA ILE A 205 -0.68 9.18 6.90
C ILE A 205 0.02 8.42 5.77
N THR A 206 0.20 7.12 5.98
CA THR A 206 0.88 6.24 5.03
C THR A 206 0.05 5.01 4.68
N TYR A 207 0.23 4.52 3.46
CA TYR A 207 -0.21 3.19 3.03
C TYR A 207 0.88 2.59 2.15
N GLY A 208 1.80 1.84 2.75
CA GLY A 208 2.99 1.42 2.03
C GLY A 208 3.88 2.60 1.64
N ASP A 209 4.11 2.77 0.36
CA ASP A 209 4.86 3.88 -0.22
C ASP A 209 4.02 5.16 -0.42
N ASP A 210 2.70 5.06 -0.55
CA ASP A 210 1.82 6.23 -0.62
C ASP A 210 1.81 6.99 0.71
N ASN A 211 1.81 8.32 0.65
CA ASN A 211 1.65 9.16 1.84
C ASN A 211 0.93 10.49 1.55
N VAL A 212 0.28 11.01 2.59
CA VAL A 212 -0.23 12.37 2.65
C VAL A 212 0.33 13.01 3.91
N VAL A 213 0.86 14.22 3.77
CA VAL A 213 1.52 14.95 4.83
C VAL A 213 0.91 16.33 4.98
N ALA A 214 0.43 16.64 6.19
CA ALA A 214 -0.02 17.99 6.55
C ALA A 214 1.07 18.67 7.37
N VAL A 215 1.41 19.90 7.00
CA VAL A 215 2.52 20.68 7.55
C VAL A 215 2.01 21.98 8.14
N HIS A 216 2.32 22.21 9.42
CA HIS A 216 1.96 23.45 10.10
C HIS A 216 2.58 24.66 9.40
N PRO A 217 1.83 25.78 9.24
CA PRO A 217 2.29 26.98 8.53
C PRO A 217 3.62 27.55 9.05
N SER A 218 3.92 27.41 10.35
CA SER A 218 5.15 27.91 10.97
C SER A 218 6.44 27.34 10.41
N ILE A 219 6.38 26.13 9.81
CA ILE A 219 7.55 25.45 9.25
C ILE A 219 7.46 25.23 7.74
N ALA A 220 6.32 25.53 7.13
CA ALA A 220 6.00 25.22 5.72
C ALA A 220 7.03 25.77 4.72
N GLN A 221 7.65 26.91 5.02
CA GLN A 221 8.71 27.50 4.17
C GLN A 221 9.94 26.57 4.07
N HIS A 222 10.24 25.83 5.14
CA HIS A 222 11.45 25.00 5.23
C HIS A 222 11.15 23.50 5.13
N PHE A 223 9.96 23.06 5.54
CA PHE A 223 9.53 21.67 5.44
C PHE A 223 8.37 21.54 4.46
N ASN A 224 8.66 21.15 3.25
CA ASN A 224 7.72 20.97 2.16
C ASN A 224 8.22 19.83 1.24
N GLN A 225 7.42 19.43 0.28
CA GLN A 225 7.74 18.29 -0.58
C GLN A 225 9.09 18.40 -1.29
N ARG A 226 9.48 19.60 -1.74
CA ARG A 226 10.77 19.85 -2.39
C ARG A 226 11.95 19.67 -1.44
N THR A 227 11.87 20.23 -0.24
CA THR A 227 12.93 20.12 0.77
C THR A 227 13.03 18.72 1.34
N VAL A 228 11.90 18.02 1.53
CA VAL A 228 11.85 16.61 1.90
C VAL A 228 12.52 15.76 0.83
N ALA A 229 12.21 15.98 -0.45
CA ALA A 229 12.86 15.25 -1.56
C ALA A 229 14.38 15.48 -1.58
N ALA A 230 14.83 16.70 -1.34
CA ALA A 230 16.26 17.04 -1.25
C ALA A 230 16.95 16.35 -0.05
N ALA A 231 16.30 16.31 1.12
CA ALA A 231 16.83 15.64 2.30
C ALA A 231 16.94 14.13 2.08
N LEU A 232 15.90 13.50 1.52
CA LEU A 232 15.88 12.05 1.23
C LEU A 232 16.88 11.66 0.13
N ALA A 233 17.18 12.55 -0.82
CA ALA A 233 18.20 12.32 -1.83
C ALA A 233 19.61 12.14 -1.20
N THR A 234 19.88 12.70 -0.01
CA THR A 234 21.15 12.52 0.70
C THR A 234 21.41 11.07 1.12
N ILE A 235 20.35 10.28 1.25
CA ILE A 235 20.38 8.83 1.57
C ILE A 235 19.98 7.97 0.35
N CYS A 236 20.07 8.52 -0.86
CA CYS A 236 19.75 7.84 -2.12
C CYS A 236 18.28 7.40 -2.25
N VAL A 237 17.34 7.99 -1.50
CA VAL A 237 15.91 7.77 -1.62
C VAL A 237 15.33 8.81 -2.57
N LYS A 238 14.68 8.34 -3.65
CA LYS A 238 14.05 9.20 -4.65
C LYS A 238 12.58 9.39 -4.32
N TYR A 239 12.25 10.58 -3.84
CA TYR A 239 10.90 11.02 -3.49
C TYR A 239 10.37 11.98 -4.56
N THR A 240 9.11 11.81 -4.96
CA THR A 240 8.44 12.59 -6.01
C THR A 240 7.02 12.93 -5.55
N ASP A 241 6.36 13.83 -6.26
CA ASP A 241 4.93 14.03 -6.06
C ASP A 241 4.10 12.86 -6.63
N ALA A 242 2.87 12.70 -6.14
CA ALA A 242 1.97 11.64 -6.56
C ALA A 242 1.65 11.68 -8.07
N ASN A 243 1.62 12.87 -8.67
CA ASN A 243 1.37 13.08 -10.09
C ASN A 243 2.62 12.88 -10.97
N LYS A 244 3.80 12.65 -10.37
CA LYS A 244 5.09 12.47 -11.07
C LYS A 244 5.45 13.64 -11.98
N SER A 245 5.21 14.85 -11.52
CA SER A 245 5.50 16.10 -12.21
C SER A 245 7.00 16.23 -12.50
N SER A 246 7.34 16.95 -13.56
CA SER A 246 8.75 17.23 -13.92
C SER A 246 9.46 18.10 -12.87
N VAL A 247 8.73 18.92 -12.15
CA VAL A 247 9.20 19.75 -11.04
C VAL A 247 8.38 19.42 -9.81
N VAL A 248 9.03 19.00 -8.73
CA VAL A 248 8.38 18.72 -7.45
C VAL A 248 7.83 20.04 -6.87
N PRO A 249 6.51 20.15 -6.63
CA PRO A 249 5.92 21.35 -6.02
C PRO A 249 6.34 21.46 -4.54
N GLU A 250 6.11 22.58 -3.91
CA GLU A 250 6.27 22.71 -2.46
C GLU A 250 5.12 22.03 -1.72
N PHE A 251 3.91 22.28 -2.19
CA PHE A 251 2.68 21.67 -1.69
C PHE A 251 1.77 21.27 -2.85
N THR A 252 0.92 20.31 -2.62
CA THR A 252 -0.07 19.85 -3.59
C THR A 252 -1.30 20.77 -3.53
N PRO A 253 -1.77 21.34 -4.65
CA PRO A 253 -3.05 22.07 -4.69
C PRO A 253 -4.21 21.20 -4.23
N GLU A 254 -5.26 21.82 -3.66
CA GLU A 254 -6.42 21.09 -3.09
C GLU A 254 -7.11 20.21 -4.13
N GLU A 255 -7.26 20.69 -5.34
CA GLU A 255 -7.86 19.96 -6.45
C GLU A 255 -7.08 18.69 -6.87
N ASP A 256 -5.80 18.62 -6.51
CA ASP A 256 -4.89 17.52 -6.83
C ASP A 256 -4.62 16.60 -5.62
N TRP A 257 -5.24 16.84 -4.47
CA TRP A 257 -5.07 15.95 -3.32
C TRP A 257 -5.54 14.54 -3.65
N THR A 258 -4.64 13.59 -3.49
CA THR A 258 -4.91 12.19 -3.78
C THR A 258 -4.20 11.27 -2.79
N PHE A 259 -4.89 10.20 -2.42
CA PHE A 259 -4.33 9.10 -1.61
C PHE A 259 -4.93 7.77 -2.09
N LEU A 260 -4.10 6.79 -2.37
CA LEU A 260 -4.54 5.49 -2.90
C LEU A 260 -5.36 5.62 -4.20
N LYS A 261 -5.02 6.62 -5.05
CA LYS A 261 -5.74 6.99 -6.27
C LYS A 261 -7.19 7.44 -6.04
N ARG A 262 -7.49 7.90 -4.84
CA ARG A 262 -8.76 8.50 -4.46
C ARG A 262 -8.56 9.97 -4.12
N SER A 263 -9.53 10.77 -4.49
CA SER A 263 -9.63 12.17 -4.08
C SER A 263 -10.67 12.33 -2.96
N TRP A 264 -10.91 13.56 -2.54
CA TRP A 264 -11.95 13.91 -1.58
C TRP A 264 -13.04 14.71 -2.28
N SER A 265 -14.27 14.18 -2.31
CA SER A 265 -15.43 14.85 -2.88
C SER A 265 -16.42 15.21 -1.76
N LYS A 266 -16.61 16.51 -1.55
CA LYS A 266 -17.52 17.03 -0.55
C LYS A 266 -18.97 16.66 -0.92
N CYS A 267 -19.73 16.16 0.05
CA CYS A 267 -21.17 15.91 -0.08
C CYS A 267 -21.89 16.30 1.20
N GLU A 268 -23.21 16.36 1.14
CA GLU A 268 -24.09 16.55 2.29
C GLU A 268 -24.93 15.29 2.48
N PHE A 269 -24.92 14.75 3.67
CA PHE A 269 -25.70 13.58 4.04
C PHE A 269 -26.47 13.84 5.33
N HIS A 270 -27.82 13.82 5.26
CA HIS A 270 -28.70 14.15 6.38
C HIS A 270 -28.47 15.53 7.02
N GLY A 271 -28.03 16.51 6.24
CA GLY A 271 -27.75 17.85 6.72
C GLY A 271 -26.35 18.03 7.35
N GLU A 272 -25.52 16.99 7.31
CA GLU A 272 -24.13 17.02 7.73
C GLU A 272 -23.20 16.95 6.53
N GLU A 273 -22.13 17.72 6.58
CA GLU A 273 -21.07 17.73 5.57
C GLU A 273 -20.19 16.49 5.76
N CYS A 274 -19.90 15.77 4.67
CA CYS A 274 -19.02 14.63 4.67
C CYS A 274 -18.20 14.56 3.37
N TYR A 275 -17.20 13.68 3.33
CA TYR A 275 -16.32 13.52 2.19
C TYR A 275 -16.35 12.09 1.67
N LEU A 276 -16.68 11.96 0.38
CA LEU A 276 -16.62 10.72 -0.36
C LEU A 276 -15.22 10.50 -0.95
N ALA A 277 -14.91 9.24 -1.29
CA ALA A 277 -13.62 8.76 -1.78
C ALA A 277 -13.66 8.36 -3.27
N PRO A 278 -13.87 9.26 -4.23
CA PRO A 278 -13.93 8.88 -5.64
C PRO A 278 -12.60 8.29 -6.11
N LEU A 279 -12.65 7.04 -6.58
CA LEU A 279 -11.51 6.35 -7.18
C LEU A 279 -11.26 6.88 -8.59
N GLU A 280 -9.99 7.03 -8.97
CA GLU A 280 -9.57 7.39 -10.33
C GLU A 280 -10.33 6.58 -11.40
N MET A 281 -10.94 7.26 -12.38
CA MET A 281 -11.78 6.64 -13.42
C MET A 281 -11.05 5.59 -14.25
N ASP A 282 -9.76 5.81 -14.52
CA ASP A 282 -8.90 4.81 -15.18
C ASP A 282 -8.79 3.50 -14.39
N SER A 283 -8.83 3.56 -13.07
CA SER A 283 -8.78 2.37 -12.20
C SER A 283 -10.09 1.61 -12.24
N ILE A 284 -11.24 2.31 -12.28
CA ILE A 284 -12.57 1.71 -12.47
C ILE A 284 -12.65 1.06 -13.86
N ALA A 285 -12.20 1.75 -14.90
CA ALA A 285 -12.19 1.21 -16.26
C ALA A 285 -11.31 -0.04 -16.37
N LYS A 286 -10.12 -0.04 -15.77
CA LYS A 286 -9.24 -1.22 -15.73
C LYS A 286 -9.88 -2.40 -14.99
N MET A 287 -10.58 -2.16 -13.89
CA MET A 287 -11.32 -3.20 -13.15
C MET A 287 -12.30 -3.94 -14.04
N LEU A 288 -13.00 -3.22 -14.94
CA LEU A 288 -14.00 -3.80 -15.83
C LEU A 288 -13.40 -4.49 -17.06
N LEU A 289 -12.27 -3.97 -17.57
CA LEU A 289 -11.67 -4.44 -18.84
C LEU A 289 -10.70 -5.60 -18.66
N ILE A 290 -10.11 -5.75 -17.45
CA ILE A 290 -9.05 -6.70 -17.21
C ILE A 290 -9.56 -7.84 -16.37
N GLY A 291 -9.59 -9.02 -16.98
CA GLY A 291 -10.02 -10.24 -16.34
C GLY A 291 -8.94 -11.33 -16.36
N GLU A 292 -8.78 -12.04 -15.23
CA GLU A 292 -8.03 -13.31 -15.20
C GLU A 292 -8.90 -14.45 -15.72
N ASN A 293 -8.29 -15.47 -16.31
CA ASN A 293 -9.00 -16.70 -16.63
C ASN A 293 -9.41 -17.41 -15.34
N SER A 294 -10.70 -17.50 -15.08
CA SER A 294 -11.29 -18.15 -13.91
C SER A 294 -12.32 -19.16 -14.34
N ALA A 295 -12.44 -20.29 -13.61
CA ALA A 295 -13.50 -21.26 -13.80
C ALA A 295 -14.90 -20.69 -13.50
N ALA A 296 -14.98 -19.61 -12.71
CA ALA A 296 -16.21 -18.92 -12.33
C ALA A 296 -16.32 -17.54 -12.99
N GLN A 297 -16.12 -17.45 -14.29
CA GLN A 297 -16.09 -16.18 -15.03
C GLN A 297 -17.36 -15.34 -14.84
N PHE A 298 -18.54 -15.97 -14.86
CA PHE A 298 -19.81 -15.25 -14.71
C PHE A 298 -19.93 -14.57 -13.33
N GLU A 299 -19.71 -15.30 -12.25
CA GLU A 299 -19.77 -14.75 -10.88
C GLU A 299 -18.76 -13.61 -10.70
N ARG A 300 -17.58 -13.79 -11.29
CA ARG A 300 -16.55 -12.76 -11.27
C ARG A 300 -17.00 -11.49 -11.99
N HIS A 301 -17.55 -11.58 -13.19
CA HIS A 301 -18.04 -10.38 -13.92
C HIS A 301 -19.16 -9.69 -13.13
N VAL A 302 -20.09 -10.44 -12.53
CA VAL A 302 -21.13 -9.87 -11.66
C VAL A 302 -20.50 -9.11 -10.48
N ASN A 303 -19.49 -9.68 -9.83
CA ASN A 303 -18.81 -9.03 -8.71
C ASN A 303 -18.04 -7.78 -9.14
N LEU A 304 -17.40 -7.78 -10.32
CA LEU A 304 -16.73 -6.60 -10.87
C LEU A 304 -17.73 -5.47 -11.20
N LEU A 305 -18.87 -5.80 -11.78
CA LEU A 305 -19.93 -4.82 -12.03
C LEU A 305 -20.48 -4.23 -10.73
N ARG A 306 -20.68 -5.05 -9.69
CA ARG A 306 -21.08 -4.56 -8.35
C ARG A 306 -20.02 -3.66 -7.74
N ALA A 307 -18.75 -4.06 -7.81
CA ALA A 307 -17.64 -3.26 -7.30
C ALA A 307 -17.55 -1.92 -8.02
N SER A 308 -17.72 -1.90 -9.35
CA SER A 308 -17.71 -0.65 -10.12
C SER A 308 -18.87 0.29 -9.75
N LEU A 309 -20.05 -0.25 -9.42
CA LEU A 309 -21.17 0.56 -8.93
C LEU A 309 -20.88 1.19 -7.56
N LEU A 310 -20.23 0.44 -6.66
CA LEU A 310 -19.80 0.98 -5.35
C LEU A 310 -18.80 2.13 -5.54
N GLU A 311 -17.87 2.00 -6.49
CA GLU A 311 -16.93 3.07 -6.80
C GLU A 311 -17.63 4.29 -7.42
N MET A 312 -18.59 4.07 -8.33
CA MET A 312 -19.33 5.16 -8.95
C MET A 312 -20.24 5.93 -7.98
N PHE A 313 -20.63 5.32 -6.85
CA PHE A 313 -21.33 6.02 -5.79
C PHE A 313 -20.56 7.25 -5.29
N HIS A 314 -19.24 7.12 -5.17
CA HIS A 314 -18.37 8.21 -4.70
C HIS A 314 -18.22 9.37 -5.70
N TRP A 315 -18.63 9.17 -6.97
CA TRP A 315 -18.66 10.19 -8.01
C TRP A 315 -19.99 10.97 -8.06
N GLY A 316 -20.92 10.65 -7.17
CA GLY A 316 -22.22 11.29 -7.04
C GLY A 316 -23.34 10.59 -7.80
N GLU A 317 -24.56 11.07 -7.56
CA GLU A 317 -25.81 10.43 -8.01
C GLU A 317 -25.92 10.33 -9.54
N GLU A 318 -25.53 11.37 -10.28
CA GLU A 318 -25.61 11.38 -11.74
C GLU A 318 -24.68 10.33 -12.36
N ALA A 319 -23.43 10.27 -11.87
CA ALA A 319 -22.44 9.29 -12.33
C ALA A 319 -22.88 7.86 -12.01
N TYR A 320 -23.41 7.63 -10.80
CA TYR A 320 -23.95 6.34 -10.38
C TYR A 320 -25.10 5.88 -11.26
N ASN A 321 -26.12 6.74 -11.48
CA ASN A 321 -27.30 6.41 -12.26
C ASN A 321 -26.96 6.18 -13.73
N THR A 322 -26.05 6.95 -14.29
CA THR A 322 -25.54 6.75 -15.65
C THR A 322 -24.86 5.39 -15.80
N HIS A 323 -24.03 5.02 -14.85
CA HIS A 323 -23.31 3.74 -14.86
C HIS A 323 -24.28 2.56 -14.65
N LEU A 324 -25.23 2.68 -13.73
CA LEU A 324 -26.28 1.70 -13.48
C LEU A 324 -27.12 1.42 -14.75
N THR A 325 -27.47 2.46 -15.49
CA THR A 325 -28.19 2.33 -16.76
C THR A 325 -27.39 1.53 -17.79
N ARG A 326 -26.09 1.82 -17.93
CA ARG A 326 -25.19 1.08 -18.82
C ARG A 326 -25.05 -0.40 -18.42
N ILE A 327 -25.01 -0.70 -17.12
CA ILE A 327 -24.99 -2.08 -16.62
C ILE A 327 -26.29 -2.81 -16.96
N HIS A 328 -27.45 -2.14 -16.81
CA HIS A 328 -28.74 -2.72 -17.20
C HIS A 328 -28.81 -3.01 -18.70
N GLU A 329 -28.37 -2.08 -19.54
CA GLU A 329 -28.30 -2.27 -21.00
C GLU A 329 -27.41 -3.46 -21.38
N LEU A 330 -26.23 -3.58 -20.74
CA LEU A 330 -25.31 -4.71 -20.93
C LEU A 330 -25.95 -6.04 -20.49
N ALA A 331 -26.61 -6.05 -19.34
CA ALA A 331 -27.30 -7.25 -18.84
C ALA A 331 -28.43 -7.68 -19.79
N GLN A 332 -29.23 -6.74 -20.30
CA GLN A 332 -30.29 -7.03 -21.29
C GLN A 332 -29.70 -7.59 -22.58
N TRP A 333 -28.60 -7.01 -23.06
CA TRP A 333 -27.92 -7.49 -24.27
C TRP A 333 -27.38 -8.91 -24.08
N LEU A 334 -26.77 -9.22 -22.94
CA LEU A 334 -26.26 -10.56 -22.63
C LEU A 334 -27.40 -11.60 -22.56
N LEU A 335 -28.53 -11.26 -21.94
CA LEU A 335 -29.71 -12.14 -21.86
C LEU A 335 -30.34 -12.38 -23.27
N ALA A 336 -30.37 -11.37 -24.12
CA ALA A 336 -30.86 -11.51 -25.48
C ALA A 336 -29.92 -12.39 -26.34
N SER A 337 -28.60 -12.22 -26.18
CA SER A 337 -27.60 -13.00 -26.92
C SER A 337 -27.56 -14.47 -26.52
N ASP A 338 -27.81 -14.81 -25.25
CA ASP A 338 -27.94 -16.20 -24.79
C ASP A 338 -29.19 -16.90 -25.35
N GLN A 339 -30.30 -16.16 -25.54
CA GLN A 339 -31.50 -16.72 -26.15
C GLN A 339 -31.30 -17.05 -27.65
N ASP A 340 -30.47 -16.31 -28.36
CA ASP A 340 -30.13 -16.61 -29.77
C ASP A 340 -29.18 -17.82 -29.87
N HIS A 341 -28.26 -18.04 -28.94
CA HIS A 341 -27.43 -19.24 -28.90
C HIS A 341 -28.23 -20.51 -28.56
N LEU A 342 -29.23 -20.43 -27.70
CA LEU A 342 -30.12 -21.56 -27.37
C LEU A 342 -31.10 -21.89 -28.49
N ARG A 343 -31.36 -20.95 -29.43
CA ARG A 343 -32.20 -21.18 -30.63
C ARG A 343 -31.43 -21.80 -31.79
N THR A 344 -30.10 -21.77 -31.76
CA THR A 344 -29.21 -22.32 -32.79
C THR A 344 -28.62 -23.70 -32.43
N LEU A 345 -28.90 -24.23 -31.22
CA LEU A 345 -28.68 -25.58 -30.78
C LEU A 345 -30.00 -26.37 -30.83
#